data_e54432e317a66677792cc6f64c42c69d
#
_entry.id   e54432e317a66677792cc6f64c42c69d
#
_cell.length_a   1.000
_cell.length_b   1.000
_cell.length_c   1.000
_cell.angle_alpha   90.00
_cell.angle_beta   90.00
_cell.angle_gamma   90.00
#
_symmetry.space_group_name_H-M   'P 1'
#
loop_
_entity.id
_entity.type
_entity.pdbx_description
1 polymer ?
#
loop_
_entity_poly.entity_id
_entity_poly.type
_entity_poly.pdbx_seq_one_letter_code
_entity_poly.pdbx_strand_id
1 'polypeptide(L)'
;MNNSILTNPDLIQYWNITRGDTKTVLNESDVYQLNVIVKCLDVIPNSQTAPIYITDSWADLTANGIDYKSAPDFLDDSFTTTTEKNQISNNGTSFKISNVEQTYISLLSQGLLNNAKVNIYLTVLNPANGNVISHERMFSGYINNFESTFSNMTGSTKNETTLNLNSIWKKLDRSQPVLSSTSIHQSTHKGDKFFDLIGIINSTQQWKN
;
A
#
# COMPACT_ATOMS: atom_id res chain seq x y z
N MET A 1 -15.54 1.45 10.32
CA MET A 1 -16.38 2.35 9.50
C MET A 1 -17.03 3.37 10.41
N ASN A 2 -17.09 4.65 10.03
CA ASN A 2 -17.61 5.72 10.91
C ASN A 2 -19.14 5.64 11.01
N ASN A 3 -19.69 5.91 12.21
CA ASN A 3 -21.16 5.92 12.44
C ASN A 3 -21.91 6.88 11.53
N SER A 4 -21.28 7.95 11.06
CA SER A 4 -21.90 8.90 10.11
C SER A 4 -22.23 8.27 8.75
N ILE A 5 -21.56 7.22 8.35
CA ILE A 5 -21.87 6.47 7.12
C ILE A 5 -23.12 5.62 7.33
N LEU A 6 -23.21 4.94 8.47
CA LEU A 6 -24.31 4.03 8.79
C LEU A 6 -25.66 4.75 8.96
N THR A 7 -25.63 6.04 9.27
CA THR A 7 -26.81 6.90 9.41
C THR A 7 -27.00 7.88 8.25
N ASN A 8 -26.24 7.75 7.17
CA ASN A 8 -26.34 8.64 6.02
C ASN A 8 -27.69 8.44 5.31
N PRO A 9 -28.51 9.50 5.16
CA PRO A 9 -29.86 9.38 4.61
C PRO A 9 -29.88 8.90 3.15
N ASP A 10 -28.90 9.30 2.34
CA ASP A 10 -28.86 8.92 0.92
C ASP A 10 -28.52 7.44 0.75
N LEU A 11 -27.62 6.90 1.59
CA LEU A 11 -27.30 5.47 1.59
C LEU A 11 -28.47 4.64 2.09
N ILE A 12 -29.16 5.09 3.14
CA ILE A 12 -30.36 4.43 3.68
C ILE A 12 -31.48 4.42 2.64
N GLN A 13 -31.73 5.56 2.00
CA GLN A 13 -32.74 5.65 0.94
C GLN A 13 -32.40 4.72 -0.22
N TYR A 14 -31.15 4.70 -0.66
CA TYR A 14 -30.70 3.83 -1.74
C TYR A 14 -30.85 2.35 -1.39
N TRP A 15 -30.49 1.96 -0.15
CA TRP A 15 -30.73 0.61 0.37
C TRP A 15 -32.21 0.23 0.28
N ASN A 16 -33.07 1.08 0.85
CA ASN A 16 -34.52 0.79 0.94
C ASN A 16 -35.14 0.68 -0.44
N ILE A 17 -34.75 1.52 -1.40
CA ILE A 17 -35.23 1.45 -2.77
C ILE A 17 -34.74 0.17 -3.47
N THR A 18 -33.48 -0.15 -3.34
CA THR A 18 -32.88 -1.27 -4.11
C THR A 18 -33.19 -2.64 -3.52
N ARG A 19 -33.49 -2.72 -2.22
CA ARG A 19 -33.76 -3.98 -1.51
C ARG A 19 -35.20 -4.14 -1.06
N GLY A 20 -36.04 -3.12 -1.26
CA GLY A 20 -37.42 -3.14 -0.80
C GLY A 20 -37.57 -3.20 0.71
N ASP A 21 -36.63 -2.59 1.44
CA ASP A 21 -36.56 -2.60 2.91
C ASP A 21 -37.00 -1.24 3.49
N THR A 22 -37.08 -1.14 4.82
CA THR A 22 -37.48 0.07 5.56
C THR A 22 -36.47 0.39 6.69
N LYS A 23 -35.19 0.17 6.45
CA LYS A 23 -34.17 0.48 7.45
C LYS A 23 -34.07 1.97 7.73
N THR A 24 -33.76 2.30 8.98
CA THR A 24 -33.45 3.65 9.43
C THR A 24 -31.94 3.82 9.74
N VAL A 25 -31.22 2.71 9.89
CA VAL A 25 -29.78 2.65 10.12
C VAL A 25 -29.23 1.45 9.36
N LEU A 26 -28.09 1.62 8.70
CA LEU A 26 -27.38 0.53 8.01
C LEU A 26 -26.37 -0.12 8.95
N ASN A 27 -26.07 -1.38 8.68
CA ASN A 27 -24.93 -2.09 9.27
C ASN A 27 -23.72 -1.98 8.33
N GLU A 28 -22.52 -2.28 8.80
CA GLU A 28 -21.33 -2.29 7.94
C GLU A 28 -21.47 -3.25 6.75
N SER A 29 -22.03 -4.44 6.99
CA SER A 29 -22.30 -5.42 5.93
C SER A 29 -23.26 -4.89 4.85
N ASP A 30 -24.22 -4.06 5.23
CA ASP A 30 -25.16 -3.45 4.27
C ASP A 30 -24.42 -2.50 3.33
N VAL A 31 -23.53 -1.66 3.87
CA VAL A 31 -22.75 -0.70 3.08
C VAL A 31 -21.86 -1.42 2.07
N TYR A 32 -21.22 -2.53 2.46
CA TYR A 32 -20.45 -3.36 1.52
C TYR A 32 -21.31 -3.95 0.39
N GLN A 33 -22.56 -4.27 0.68
CA GLN A 33 -23.50 -4.83 -0.32
C GLN A 33 -24.10 -3.79 -1.27
N LEU A 34 -23.92 -2.49 -1.00
CA LEU A 34 -24.44 -1.43 -1.86
C LEU A 34 -23.61 -1.21 -3.13
N ASN A 35 -22.40 -1.77 -3.21
CA ASN A 35 -21.43 -1.54 -4.30
C ASN A 35 -21.11 -0.05 -4.54
N VAL A 36 -21.18 0.75 -3.49
CA VAL A 36 -20.82 2.20 -3.50
C VAL A 36 -19.43 2.46 -2.93
N ILE A 37 -18.69 1.40 -2.65
CA ILE A 37 -17.34 1.47 -2.10
C ILE A 37 -16.35 1.33 -3.23
N VAL A 38 -15.43 2.29 -3.31
CA VAL A 38 -14.30 2.27 -4.22
C VAL A 38 -13.00 2.39 -3.44
N LYS A 39 -11.93 1.88 -4.01
CA LYS A 39 -10.59 1.98 -3.46
C LYS A 39 -9.85 3.11 -4.14
N CYS A 40 -9.12 3.89 -3.36
CA CYS A 40 -8.21 4.90 -3.87
C CYS A 40 -6.79 4.57 -3.43
N LEU A 41 -5.84 4.80 -4.29
CA LEU A 41 -4.44 4.49 -4.09
C LEU A 41 -3.59 5.73 -4.34
N ASP A 42 -2.80 6.10 -3.33
CA ASP A 42 -1.73 7.09 -3.48
C ASP A 42 -0.41 6.35 -3.60
N VAL A 43 0.34 6.62 -4.64
CA VAL A 43 1.73 6.18 -4.77
C VAL A 43 2.60 7.43 -4.77
N ILE A 44 3.39 7.60 -3.71
CA ILE A 44 4.22 8.77 -3.48
C ILE A 44 5.69 8.35 -3.59
N PRO A 45 6.33 8.60 -4.75
CA PRO A 45 7.73 8.26 -4.96
C PRO A 45 8.66 9.04 -4.01
N ASN A 46 9.80 8.44 -3.65
CA ASN A 46 10.85 9.14 -2.89
C ASN A 46 11.70 10.07 -3.77
N SER A 47 11.53 10.00 -5.09
CA SER A 47 12.22 10.81 -6.09
C SER A 47 11.43 12.09 -6.40
N GLN A 48 11.96 12.92 -7.29
CA GLN A 48 11.24 14.10 -7.81
C GLN A 48 10.09 13.76 -8.77
N THR A 49 9.76 12.47 -8.92
CA THR A 49 8.61 12.02 -9.72
C THR A 49 7.31 12.43 -9.05
N ALA A 50 6.36 12.93 -9.84
CA ALA A 50 5.05 13.33 -9.34
C ALA A 50 4.31 12.16 -8.67
N PRO A 51 3.55 12.40 -7.61
CA PRO A 51 2.68 11.40 -7.02
C PRO A 51 1.64 10.88 -8.03
N ILE A 52 1.29 9.60 -7.90
CA ILE A 52 0.29 8.94 -8.72
C ILE A 52 -0.94 8.68 -7.85
N TYR A 53 -2.10 9.14 -8.30
CA TYR A 53 -3.39 9.00 -7.62
C TYR A 53 -4.36 8.29 -8.53
N ILE A 54 -4.80 7.11 -8.14
CA ILE A 54 -5.67 6.26 -8.95
C ILE A 54 -6.79 5.65 -8.11
N THR A 55 -7.87 5.29 -8.78
CA THR A 55 -9.03 4.65 -8.17
C THR A 55 -9.57 3.54 -9.05
N ASP A 56 -10.21 2.53 -8.45
CA ASP A 56 -10.97 1.48 -9.12
C ASP A 56 -12.40 1.94 -9.50
N SER A 57 -12.72 3.21 -9.24
CA SER A 57 -13.97 3.79 -9.69
C SER A 57 -14.05 3.81 -11.22
N TRP A 58 -15.26 3.68 -11.74
CA TRP A 58 -15.56 3.80 -13.17
C TRP A 58 -15.34 5.21 -13.74
N ALA A 59 -15.20 6.23 -12.89
CA ALA A 59 -14.95 7.61 -13.27
C ALA A 59 -13.91 8.24 -12.33
N ASP A 60 -13.25 9.31 -12.80
CA ASP A 60 -12.39 10.15 -11.99
C ASP A 60 -13.17 10.70 -10.80
N LEU A 61 -12.53 10.77 -9.64
CA LEU A 61 -13.14 11.31 -8.43
C LEU A 61 -12.17 12.20 -7.66
N THR A 62 -12.73 13.16 -6.93
CA THR A 62 -11.97 14.05 -6.04
C THR A 62 -12.29 13.71 -4.59
N ALA A 63 -11.28 13.38 -3.79
CA ALA A 63 -11.42 13.12 -2.37
C ALA A 63 -10.34 13.90 -1.58
N ASN A 64 -10.75 14.62 -0.53
CA ASN A 64 -9.86 15.44 0.29
C ASN A 64 -8.96 16.41 -0.51
N GLY A 65 -9.46 16.93 -1.64
CA GLY A 65 -8.71 17.85 -2.51
C GLY A 65 -7.67 17.18 -3.40
N ILE A 66 -7.69 15.87 -3.51
CA ILE A 66 -6.84 15.07 -4.40
C ILE A 66 -7.71 14.51 -5.52
N ASP A 67 -7.26 14.67 -6.77
CA ASP A 67 -7.92 14.14 -7.94
C ASP A 67 -7.37 12.75 -8.28
N TYR A 68 -8.21 11.73 -8.14
CA TYR A 68 -7.91 10.35 -8.47
C TYR A 68 -8.35 10.02 -9.89
N LYS A 69 -7.45 9.45 -10.67
CA LYS A 69 -7.74 8.97 -12.02
C LYS A 69 -8.35 7.59 -11.99
N SER A 70 -9.40 7.42 -12.76
CA SER A 70 -10.05 6.12 -12.94
C SER A 70 -9.09 5.15 -13.62
N ALA A 71 -8.83 4.04 -12.95
CA ALA A 71 -8.01 2.93 -13.46
C ALA A 71 -8.60 1.60 -12.98
N PRO A 72 -9.82 1.23 -13.44
CA PRO A 72 -10.53 0.07 -12.92
C PRO A 72 -9.77 -1.24 -13.11
N ASP A 73 -9.04 -1.40 -14.21
CA ASP A 73 -8.20 -2.59 -14.48
C ASP A 73 -7.01 -2.73 -13.53
N PHE A 74 -6.73 -1.68 -12.76
CA PHE A 74 -5.58 -1.63 -11.88
C PHE A 74 -5.86 -2.23 -10.50
N LEU A 75 -7.08 -2.14 -10.02
CA LEU A 75 -7.43 -2.44 -8.64
C LEU A 75 -8.39 -3.62 -8.49
N ASP A 76 -8.70 -4.30 -9.58
CA ASP A 76 -9.66 -5.40 -9.59
C ASP A 76 -9.18 -6.55 -8.69
N ASP A 77 -10.01 -6.92 -7.72
CA ASP A 77 -9.95 -8.07 -6.77
C ASP A 77 -8.57 -8.51 -6.27
N SER A 78 -7.54 -7.67 -6.47
CA SER A 78 -6.14 -8.06 -6.28
C SER A 78 -5.58 -7.78 -4.89
N PHE A 79 -6.32 -7.05 -4.05
CA PHE A 79 -5.85 -6.78 -2.71
C PHE A 79 -5.92 -8.03 -1.85
N THR A 80 -4.76 -8.51 -1.42
CA THR A 80 -4.71 -9.58 -0.43
C THR A 80 -5.24 -9.06 0.91
N THR A 81 -5.95 -9.92 1.64
CA THR A 81 -6.49 -9.59 2.96
C THR A 81 -5.36 -9.15 3.88
N THR A 82 -5.44 -7.94 4.42
CA THR A 82 -4.55 -7.48 5.49
C THR A 82 -5.10 -7.98 6.82
N THR A 83 -4.30 -8.76 7.54
CA THR A 83 -4.64 -9.19 8.89
C THR A 83 -3.82 -8.37 9.87
N GLU A 84 -4.46 -7.51 10.65
CA GLU A 84 -3.81 -6.86 11.78
C GLU A 84 -3.72 -7.87 12.93
N LYS A 85 -2.49 -8.15 13.35
CA LYS A 85 -2.23 -8.94 14.56
C LYS A 85 -1.77 -7.98 15.65
N ASN A 86 -2.18 -8.25 16.88
CA ASN A 86 -1.74 -7.49 18.07
C ASN A 86 -0.26 -7.81 18.42
N GLN A 87 0.60 -7.82 17.41
CA GLN A 87 2.04 -8.05 17.48
C GLN A 87 2.73 -7.13 16.49
N ILE A 88 3.94 -6.71 16.81
CA ILE A 88 4.82 -6.05 15.84
C ILE A 88 5.15 -7.10 14.77
N SER A 89 4.36 -7.15 13.72
CA SER A 89 4.58 -8.03 12.59
C SER A 89 4.61 -7.22 11.31
N ASN A 90 5.45 -7.64 10.39
CA ASN A 90 5.49 -7.07 9.05
C ASN A 90 4.26 -7.53 8.27
N ASN A 91 3.15 -6.84 8.44
CA ASN A 91 1.95 -7.09 7.66
C ASN A 91 2.17 -6.52 6.27
N GLY A 92 2.48 -7.39 5.32
CA GLY A 92 2.53 -7.07 3.91
C GLY A 92 1.13 -7.21 3.30
N THR A 93 0.85 -6.41 2.29
CA THR A 93 -0.25 -6.62 1.36
C THR A 93 0.30 -6.57 -0.05
N SER A 94 -0.40 -7.13 -0.99
CA SER A 94 -0.05 -7.03 -2.40
C SER A 94 -1.25 -6.60 -3.22
N PHE A 95 -0.99 -5.96 -4.32
CA PHE A 95 -2.00 -5.67 -5.33
C PHE A 95 -1.40 -5.85 -6.72
N LYS A 96 -2.27 -6.07 -7.70
CA LYS A 96 -1.87 -6.30 -9.07
C LYS A 96 -2.21 -5.11 -9.94
N ILE A 97 -1.37 -4.87 -10.92
CA ILE A 97 -1.59 -3.91 -12.00
C ILE A 97 -1.65 -4.64 -13.32
N SER A 98 -2.58 -4.22 -14.16
CA SER A 98 -2.56 -4.61 -15.56
C SER A 98 -1.37 -3.94 -16.26
N ASN A 99 -0.63 -4.69 -17.06
CA ASN A 99 0.50 -4.17 -17.82
C ASN A 99 0.08 -3.60 -19.19
N VAL A 100 -1.20 -3.31 -19.39
CA VAL A 100 -1.70 -2.71 -20.63
C VAL A 100 -1.12 -1.31 -20.81
N GLU A 101 -1.02 -0.55 -19.71
CA GLU A 101 -0.30 0.73 -19.71
C GLU A 101 1.16 0.54 -19.31
N GLN A 102 2.06 0.72 -20.28
CA GLN A 102 3.51 0.55 -20.08
C GLN A 102 4.14 1.60 -19.15
N THR A 103 3.42 2.67 -18.84
CA THR A 103 3.92 3.77 -18.00
C THR A 103 4.36 3.29 -16.63
N TYR A 104 3.56 2.47 -15.97
CA TYR A 104 3.87 1.97 -14.63
C TYR A 104 5.05 1.00 -14.62
N ILE A 105 5.11 0.10 -15.61
CA ILE A 105 6.25 -0.83 -15.76
C ILE A 105 7.54 -0.07 -16.00
N SER A 106 7.48 0.97 -16.82
CA SER A 106 8.64 1.83 -17.08
C SER A 106 9.16 2.48 -15.79
N LEU A 107 8.27 3.05 -14.96
CA LEU A 107 8.63 3.65 -13.67
C LEU A 107 9.21 2.62 -12.69
N LEU A 108 8.65 1.41 -12.65
CA LEU A 108 9.14 0.31 -11.82
C LEU A 108 10.53 -0.16 -12.28
N SER A 109 10.70 -0.35 -13.60
CA SER A 109 11.96 -0.82 -14.18
C SER A 109 13.10 0.20 -14.02
N GLN A 110 12.78 1.48 -14.03
CA GLN A 110 13.73 2.57 -13.74
C GLN A 110 14.02 2.71 -12.23
N GLY A 111 13.35 1.94 -11.38
CA GLY A 111 13.53 2.00 -9.93
C GLY A 111 12.94 3.26 -9.27
N LEU A 112 12.19 4.07 -10.00
CA LEU A 112 11.62 5.34 -9.50
C LEU A 112 10.55 5.13 -8.43
N LEU A 113 9.91 3.95 -8.40
CA LEU A 113 8.94 3.56 -7.39
C LEU A 113 9.52 2.70 -6.26
N ASN A 114 10.83 2.47 -6.23
CA ASN A 114 11.46 1.73 -5.15
C ASN A 114 11.31 2.47 -3.81
N ASN A 115 10.78 1.77 -2.80
CA ASN A 115 10.45 2.33 -1.49
C ASN A 115 9.46 3.52 -1.56
N ALA A 116 8.70 3.66 -2.65
CA ALA A 116 7.63 4.65 -2.72
C ALA A 116 6.62 4.38 -1.60
N LYS A 117 6.15 5.44 -0.97
CA LYS A 117 5.08 5.33 0.02
C LYS A 117 3.77 5.07 -0.68
N VAL A 118 3.00 4.09 -0.17
CA VAL A 118 1.69 3.75 -0.70
C VAL A 118 0.66 3.88 0.41
N ASN A 119 -0.42 4.62 0.13
CA ASN A 119 -1.60 4.64 0.99
C ASN A 119 -2.79 4.06 0.20
N ILE A 120 -3.57 3.25 0.87
CA ILE A 120 -4.79 2.66 0.33
C ILE A 120 -5.96 3.20 1.14
N TYR A 121 -6.94 3.75 0.45
CA TYR A 121 -8.14 4.31 1.05
C TYR A 121 -9.37 3.52 0.62
N LEU A 122 -10.30 3.40 1.55
CA LEU A 122 -11.67 2.98 1.28
C LEU A 122 -12.53 4.24 1.16
N THR A 123 -13.17 4.41 0.03
CA THR A 123 -13.96 5.59 -0.27
C THR A 123 -15.40 5.18 -0.51
N VAL A 124 -16.31 5.79 0.24
CA VAL A 124 -17.77 5.55 0.08
C VAL A 124 -18.35 6.67 -0.74
N LEU A 125 -19.01 6.32 -1.83
CA LEU A 125 -19.64 7.27 -2.74
C LEU A 125 -21.13 7.40 -2.46
N ASN A 126 -21.65 8.61 -2.68
CA ASN A 126 -23.07 8.86 -2.68
C ASN A 126 -23.68 8.30 -3.98
N PRO A 127 -24.60 7.34 -3.90
CA PRO A 127 -25.19 6.71 -5.09
C PRO A 127 -26.03 7.67 -5.94
N ALA A 128 -26.49 8.78 -5.39
CA ALA A 128 -27.32 9.74 -6.10
C ALA A 128 -26.52 10.70 -6.98
N ASN A 129 -25.31 11.07 -6.56
CA ASN A 129 -24.53 12.11 -7.25
C ASN A 129 -23.05 11.77 -7.44
N GLY A 130 -22.58 10.60 -6.95
CA GLY A 130 -21.18 10.17 -7.05
C GLY A 130 -20.20 10.91 -6.13
N ASN A 131 -20.68 11.82 -5.29
CA ASN A 131 -19.80 12.56 -4.37
C ASN A 131 -19.25 11.64 -3.27
N VAL A 132 -18.07 11.98 -2.78
CA VAL A 132 -17.43 11.25 -1.68
C VAL A 132 -18.13 11.57 -0.36
N ILE A 133 -18.69 10.53 0.29
CA ILE A 133 -19.25 10.61 1.65
C ILE A 133 -18.15 10.40 2.69
N SER A 134 -17.27 9.43 2.45
CA SER A 134 -16.17 9.10 3.36
C SER A 134 -14.96 8.64 2.58
N HIS A 135 -13.78 8.95 3.11
CA HIS A 135 -12.49 8.58 2.52
C HIS A 135 -11.53 8.25 3.68
N GLU A 136 -11.45 6.96 4.01
CA GLU A 136 -10.71 6.48 5.17
C GLU A 136 -9.50 5.66 4.73
N ARG A 137 -8.34 5.95 5.31
CA ARG A 137 -7.11 5.21 5.02
C ARG A 137 -7.13 3.85 5.71
N MET A 138 -7.07 2.78 4.90
CA MET A 138 -7.05 1.40 5.36
C MET A 138 -5.63 0.88 5.57
N PHE A 139 -4.71 1.31 4.74
CA PHE A 139 -3.33 0.82 4.79
C PHE A 139 -2.35 1.95 4.44
N SER A 140 -1.17 1.91 5.05
CA SER A 140 -0.02 2.73 4.68
C SER A 140 1.25 1.90 4.78
N GLY A 141 2.02 1.90 3.71
CA GLY A 141 3.25 1.11 3.62
C GLY A 141 4.17 1.63 2.54
N TYR A 142 5.07 0.75 2.10
CA TYR A 142 6.08 1.06 1.10
C TYR A 142 6.19 -0.08 0.10
N ILE A 143 6.45 0.24 -1.17
CA ILE A 143 6.75 -0.76 -2.19
C ILE A 143 8.06 -1.45 -1.82
N ASN A 144 8.01 -2.78 -1.70
CA ASN A 144 9.17 -3.60 -1.39
C ASN A 144 9.80 -4.18 -2.64
N ASN A 145 9.00 -4.89 -3.42
CA ASN A 145 9.39 -5.51 -4.68
C ASN A 145 8.18 -5.63 -5.60
N PHE A 146 8.44 -5.93 -6.83
CA PHE A 146 7.42 -6.23 -7.82
C PHE A 146 7.77 -7.50 -8.60
N GLU A 147 6.75 -8.15 -9.12
CA GLU A 147 6.87 -9.33 -9.97
C GLU A 147 5.98 -9.13 -11.19
N SER A 148 6.56 -9.17 -12.38
CA SER A 148 5.81 -9.03 -13.63
C SER A 148 5.67 -10.40 -14.28
N THR A 149 4.42 -10.79 -14.53
CA THR A 149 4.08 -12.05 -15.20
C THR A 149 3.57 -11.75 -16.61
N PHE A 150 4.26 -12.28 -17.60
CA PHE A 150 3.85 -12.25 -18.99
C PHE A 150 3.55 -13.69 -19.42
N SER A 151 2.28 -14.01 -19.60
CA SER A 151 1.87 -15.33 -20.08
C SER A 151 1.16 -15.21 -21.42
N ASN A 152 1.65 -15.90 -22.40
CA ASN A 152 1.07 -16.01 -23.74
C ASN A 152 0.61 -17.45 -24.04
N MET A 153 0.03 -18.12 -23.05
CA MET A 153 -0.49 -19.48 -23.24
C MET A 153 -1.92 -19.43 -23.81
N THR A 154 -2.19 -20.37 -24.73
CA THR A 154 -3.49 -20.57 -25.37
C THR A 154 -4.59 -20.71 -24.29
N GLY A 155 -5.43 -19.68 -24.15
CA GLY A 155 -6.59 -19.66 -23.23
C GLY A 155 -6.48 -18.75 -22.00
N SER A 156 -5.31 -18.15 -21.72
CA SER A 156 -5.16 -17.22 -20.59
C SER A 156 -3.98 -16.30 -20.83
N THR A 157 -4.26 -15.14 -21.42
CA THR A 157 -3.26 -14.05 -21.54
C THR A 157 -3.25 -13.29 -20.22
N LYS A 158 -2.25 -13.57 -19.37
CA LYS A 158 -2.01 -12.77 -18.17
C LYS A 158 -0.85 -11.84 -18.43
N ASN A 159 -1.11 -10.55 -18.33
CA ASN A 159 -0.11 -9.51 -18.41
C ASN A 159 -0.28 -8.61 -17.19
N GLU A 160 0.25 -9.07 -16.07
CA GLU A 160 0.03 -8.48 -14.76
C GLU A 160 1.36 -8.22 -14.05
N THR A 161 1.44 -7.13 -13.30
CA THR A 161 2.51 -6.87 -12.34
C THR A 161 1.94 -6.87 -10.94
N THR A 162 2.48 -7.72 -10.08
CA THR A 162 2.17 -7.76 -8.65
C THR A 162 3.13 -6.86 -7.91
N LEU A 163 2.59 -5.91 -7.15
CA LEU A 163 3.34 -5.03 -6.26
C LEU A 163 3.20 -5.53 -4.83
N ASN A 164 4.31 -5.86 -4.21
CA ASN A 164 4.32 -6.27 -2.81
C ASN A 164 4.63 -5.07 -1.93
N LEU A 165 3.74 -4.79 -0.99
CA LEU A 165 3.84 -3.71 -0.03
C LEU A 165 4.27 -4.24 1.33
N ASN A 166 5.09 -3.48 2.02
CA ASN A 166 5.43 -3.74 3.40
C ASN A 166 4.90 -2.61 4.28
N SER A 167 4.47 -2.98 5.49
CA SER A 167 4.13 -1.99 6.50
C SER A 167 5.37 -1.19 6.94
N ILE A 168 5.13 -0.07 7.62
CA ILE A 168 6.20 0.76 8.20
C ILE A 168 7.11 -0.03 9.15
N TRP A 169 6.58 -1.08 9.78
CA TRP A 169 7.29 -1.91 10.76
C TRP A 169 8.48 -2.68 10.16
N LYS A 170 8.46 -2.96 8.85
CA LYS A 170 9.61 -3.57 8.18
C LYS A 170 10.87 -2.69 8.20
N LYS A 171 10.73 -1.38 8.37
CA LYS A 171 11.90 -0.52 8.56
C LYS A 171 12.64 -0.84 9.86
N LEU A 172 11.94 -1.38 10.86
CA LEU A 172 12.55 -1.82 12.12
C LEU A 172 13.31 -3.15 11.98
N ASP A 173 12.89 -4.01 11.04
CA ASP A 173 13.59 -5.27 10.74
C ASP A 173 14.86 -5.05 9.90
N ARG A 174 15.05 -3.84 9.40
CA ARG A 174 16.23 -3.51 8.60
C ARG A 174 17.41 -3.36 9.53
N SER A 175 18.21 -4.44 9.67
CA SER A 175 19.55 -4.31 10.23
C SER A 175 20.32 -3.31 9.37
N GLN A 176 20.72 -2.21 9.96
CA GLN A 176 21.64 -1.31 9.26
C GLN A 176 22.93 -2.09 9.02
N PRO A 177 23.44 -2.19 7.79
CA PRO A 177 24.74 -2.79 7.53
C PRO A 177 25.81 -1.82 7.99
N VAL A 178 25.87 -1.60 9.29
CA VAL A 178 26.95 -0.82 9.92
C VAL A 178 28.05 -1.81 10.22
N LEU A 179 29.10 -1.75 9.43
CA LEU A 179 30.33 -2.48 9.74
C LEU A 179 30.85 -2.01 11.10
N SER A 180 31.06 -2.96 12.00
CA SER A 180 31.70 -2.69 13.28
C SER A 180 33.20 -2.37 13.03
N SER A 181 33.50 -1.14 12.65
CA SER A 181 34.82 -0.66 12.39
C SER A 181 35.08 0.62 13.17
N THR A 182 36.33 0.81 13.58
CA THR A 182 36.77 2.02 14.28
C THR A 182 36.38 3.31 13.56
N SER A 183 36.55 3.36 12.23
CA SER A 183 36.27 4.55 11.45
C SER A 183 34.79 4.91 11.44
N ILE A 184 33.88 3.92 11.32
CA ILE A 184 32.42 4.14 11.34
C ILE A 184 31.96 4.52 12.75
N HIS A 185 32.49 3.85 13.78
CA HIS A 185 32.13 4.17 15.15
C HIS A 185 32.57 5.58 15.54
N GLN A 186 33.82 5.95 15.21
CA GLN A 186 34.35 7.28 15.48
C GLN A 186 33.69 8.40 14.68
N SER A 187 33.03 8.11 13.57
CA SER A 187 32.26 9.13 12.85
C SER A 187 31.09 9.69 13.68
N THR A 188 30.56 8.87 14.58
CA THR A 188 29.44 9.23 15.48
C THR A 188 29.90 9.52 16.90
N HIS A 189 30.95 8.78 17.38
CA HIS A 189 31.53 8.88 18.73
C HIS A 189 33.01 9.20 18.65
N LYS A 190 33.31 10.48 18.43
CA LYS A 190 34.70 10.94 18.30
C LYS A 190 35.55 10.58 19.54
N GLY A 191 36.69 9.89 19.31
CA GLY A 191 37.65 9.53 20.36
C GLY A 191 37.34 8.21 21.08
N ASP A 192 36.24 7.52 20.76
CA ASP A 192 36.01 6.19 21.30
C ASP A 192 36.88 5.15 20.58
N LYS A 193 37.68 4.43 21.39
CA LYS A 193 38.66 3.44 20.93
C LYS A 193 38.18 2.00 21.12
N PHE A 194 36.90 1.78 21.39
CA PHE A 194 36.37 0.44 21.67
C PHE A 194 36.70 -0.56 20.57
N PHE A 195 36.58 -0.16 19.32
CA PHE A 195 36.85 -1.04 18.18
C PHE A 195 38.32 -1.13 17.76
N ASP A 196 39.22 -0.33 18.32
CA ASP A 196 40.68 -0.40 18.02
C ASP A 196 41.26 -1.75 18.44
N LEU A 197 40.68 -2.38 19.45
CA LEU A 197 41.14 -3.65 20.00
C LEU A 197 40.66 -4.88 19.20
N ILE A 198 39.67 -4.76 18.32
CA ILE A 198 39.15 -5.91 17.57
C ILE A 198 40.20 -6.59 16.71
N GLY A 199 41.03 -5.81 16.04
CA GLY A 199 42.13 -6.33 15.22
C GLY A 199 43.16 -7.12 16.05
N ILE A 200 43.44 -6.67 17.26
CA ILE A 200 44.39 -7.30 18.17
C ILE A 200 43.82 -8.59 18.74
N ILE A 201 42.56 -8.57 19.16
CA ILE A 201 41.87 -9.76 19.70
C ILE A 201 41.79 -10.88 18.66
N ASN A 202 41.46 -10.55 17.42
CA ASN A 202 41.39 -11.54 16.35
C ASN A 202 42.74 -12.10 15.94
N SER A 203 43.81 -11.33 16.07
CA SER A 203 45.19 -11.79 15.75
C SER A 203 45.80 -12.67 16.83
N THR A 204 45.32 -12.58 18.08
CA THR A 204 45.85 -13.34 19.22
C THR A 204 45.09 -14.62 19.53
N GLN A 205 43.91 -14.81 18.96
CA GLN A 205 43.15 -16.06 19.12
C GLN A 205 43.72 -17.18 18.24
N GLN A 206 44.51 -18.07 18.82
CA GLN A 206 44.85 -19.36 18.22
C GLN A 206 43.73 -20.37 18.54
N TRP A 207 42.98 -20.77 17.53
CA TRP A 207 42.06 -21.90 17.65
C TRP A 207 42.91 -23.17 17.74
N LYS A 208 42.98 -23.79 18.92
CA LYS A 208 43.58 -25.12 19.05
C LYS A 208 42.50 -26.14 18.59
N ASN A 209 42.83 -26.87 17.53
CA ASN A 209 42.10 -28.08 17.14
C ASN A 209 42.35 -29.18 18.17
#